data_41557f2dc996bcd472d360d3c83e4f46
#
_entry.id   41557f2dc996bcd472d360d3c83e4f46
#
_cell.length_a   1.000
_cell.length_b   1.000
_cell.length_c   1.000
_cell.angle_alpha   90.00
_cell.angle_beta   90.00
_cell.angle_gamma   90.00
#
_symmetry.space_group_name_H-M   'P 1'
#
loop_
_entity.id
_entity.type
_entity.pdbx_description
1 polymer ?
#
loop_
_entity_poly.entity_id
_entity_poly.type
_entity_poly.pdbx_seq_one_letter_code
_entity_poly.pdbx_strand_id
1 'polypeptide(L)'
;AKAAKTTGVVLLLIGVSTMFQYIMAILEIPDKTAELLLGATTNPLIMFLLINLILFLLGTFMDMASTILICTPLFLPLALQMGMGPVQFGMVMLLNCALGLNTPPVGTTQFVGCAIGGVSVEQVMKSILPFYGALFAVMAVVTYFPAFSTWLPSLLKGMPVY
;
A
#
# COMPACT_ATOMS: atom_id res chain seq x y z
N ALA A 1 -19.48 -21.67 17.80
CA ALA A 1 -19.16 -20.60 18.74
C ALA A 1 -17.85 -19.88 18.36
N LYS A 2 -16.72 -20.58 18.13
CA LYS A 2 -15.44 -19.93 17.77
C LYS A 2 -15.51 -19.18 16.42
N ALA A 3 -16.05 -19.82 15.37
CA ALA A 3 -16.20 -19.18 14.05
C ALA A 3 -17.05 -17.90 14.12
N ALA A 4 -18.19 -17.93 14.81
CA ALA A 4 -19.03 -16.75 14.96
C ALA A 4 -18.32 -15.59 15.68
N LYS A 5 -17.50 -15.90 16.70
CA LYS A 5 -16.70 -14.89 17.40
C LYS A 5 -15.66 -14.25 16.47
N THR A 6 -14.94 -15.06 15.70
CA THR A 6 -13.96 -14.58 14.73
C THR A 6 -14.62 -13.73 13.65
N THR A 7 -15.74 -14.19 13.08
CA THR A 7 -16.51 -13.43 12.09
C THR A 7 -16.98 -12.09 12.66
N GLY A 8 -17.49 -12.06 13.90
CA GLY A 8 -17.91 -10.82 14.55
C GLY A 8 -16.77 -9.82 14.73
N VAL A 9 -15.58 -10.28 15.13
CA VAL A 9 -14.38 -9.43 15.26
C VAL A 9 -13.97 -8.87 13.91
N VAL A 10 -13.94 -9.70 12.85
CA VAL A 10 -13.59 -9.27 11.50
C VAL A 10 -14.57 -8.23 10.96
N LEU A 11 -15.87 -8.47 11.10
CA LEU A 11 -16.91 -7.51 10.67
C LEU A 11 -16.80 -6.18 11.41
N LEU A 12 -16.51 -6.21 12.71
CA LEU A 12 -16.31 -5.00 13.50
C LEU A 12 -15.08 -4.23 13.03
N LEU A 13 -13.96 -4.91 12.79
CA LEU A 13 -12.73 -4.29 12.27
C LEU A 13 -12.97 -3.65 10.90
N ILE A 14 -13.66 -4.35 9.98
CA ILE A 14 -14.01 -3.80 8.67
C ILE A 14 -14.89 -2.56 8.84
N GLY A 15 -15.91 -2.60 9.69
CA GLY A 15 -16.80 -1.47 9.94
C GLY A 15 -16.06 -0.22 10.47
N VAL A 16 -15.19 -0.40 11.45
CA VAL A 16 -14.36 0.70 12.00
C VAL A 16 -13.39 1.24 10.95
N SER A 17 -12.74 0.35 10.19
CA SER A 17 -11.84 0.76 9.11
C SER A 17 -12.56 1.57 8.03
N THR A 18 -13.78 1.17 7.64
CA THR A 18 -14.59 1.90 6.66
C THR A 18 -14.97 3.30 7.16
N MET A 19 -15.31 3.43 8.44
CA MET A 19 -15.57 4.75 9.05
C MET A 19 -14.33 5.65 8.99
N PHE A 20 -13.17 5.09 9.32
CA PHE A 20 -11.90 5.82 9.27
C PHE A 20 -11.57 6.29 7.85
N GLN A 21 -11.72 5.40 6.86
CA GLN A 21 -11.55 5.73 5.43
C GLN A 21 -12.44 6.89 5.00
N TYR A 22 -13.70 6.88 5.42
CA TYR A 22 -14.64 7.94 5.11
C TYR A 22 -14.19 9.30 5.67
N ILE A 23 -13.69 9.30 6.91
CA ILE A 23 -13.14 10.52 7.54
C ILE A 23 -11.90 11.00 6.78
N MET A 24 -10.99 10.10 6.41
CA MET A 24 -9.79 10.44 5.64
C MET A 24 -10.14 11.08 4.28
N ALA A 25 -11.17 10.54 3.61
CA ALA A 25 -11.65 11.09 2.35
C ALA A 25 -12.30 12.47 2.50
N ILE A 26 -13.15 12.67 3.53
CA ILE A 26 -13.77 13.98 3.80
C ILE A 26 -12.74 15.05 4.16
N LEU A 27 -11.71 14.69 4.89
CA LEU A 27 -10.64 15.62 5.28
C LEU A 27 -9.65 15.89 4.13
N GLU A 28 -9.85 15.25 2.97
CA GLU A 28 -9.00 15.39 1.77
C GLU A 28 -7.51 15.13 2.09
N ILE A 29 -7.25 14.17 3.00
CA ILE A 29 -5.89 13.89 3.45
C ILE A 29 -4.99 13.43 2.29
N PRO A 30 -5.44 12.54 1.37
CA PRO A 30 -4.63 12.16 0.22
C PRO A 30 -4.29 13.36 -0.67
N ASP A 31 -5.26 14.24 -0.95
CA ASP A 31 -5.08 15.41 -1.82
C ASP A 31 -4.09 16.41 -1.22
N LYS A 32 -4.25 16.77 0.04
CA LYS A 32 -3.32 17.64 0.78
C LYS A 32 -1.92 17.06 0.83
N THR A 33 -1.81 15.75 0.92
CA THR A 33 -0.53 15.06 0.94
C THR A 33 0.16 15.14 -0.43
N ALA A 34 -0.58 15.04 -1.53
CA ALA A 34 -0.02 15.20 -2.87
C ALA A 34 0.45 16.64 -3.12
N GLU A 35 -0.31 17.64 -2.70
CA GLU A 35 0.10 19.05 -2.80
C GLU A 35 1.38 19.33 -2.01
N LEU A 36 1.50 18.78 -0.81
CA LEU A 36 2.72 18.87 0.00
C LEU A 36 3.93 18.23 -0.70
N LEU A 37 3.72 17.09 -1.37
CA LEU A 37 4.76 16.41 -2.13
C LEU A 37 5.27 17.24 -3.30
N LEU A 38 4.37 17.83 -4.07
CA LEU A 38 4.71 18.69 -5.20
C LEU A 38 5.51 19.91 -4.76
N GLY A 39 5.24 20.43 -3.58
CA GLY A 39 5.99 21.53 -2.97
C GLY A 39 7.36 21.14 -2.38
N ALA A 40 7.57 19.86 -2.09
CA ALA A 40 8.75 19.41 -1.34
C ALA A 40 9.97 19.12 -2.20
N THR A 41 9.81 18.55 -3.39
CA THR A 41 10.96 18.16 -4.23
C THR A 41 10.61 17.96 -5.69
N THR A 42 11.56 18.29 -6.57
CA THR A 42 11.52 17.97 -8.00
C THR A 42 12.42 16.80 -8.37
N ASN A 43 13.13 16.22 -7.39
CA ASN A 43 14.02 15.08 -7.62
C ASN A 43 13.20 13.78 -7.70
N PRO A 44 13.21 13.03 -8.84
CA PRO A 44 12.40 11.83 -9.01
C PRO A 44 12.68 10.75 -7.95
N LEU A 45 13.94 10.58 -7.55
CA LEU A 45 14.30 9.55 -6.57
C LEU A 45 13.68 9.81 -5.21
N ILE A 46 13.72 11.07 -4.76
CA ILE A 46 13.12 11.48 -3.48
C ILE A 46 11.59 11.44 -3.59
N MET A 47 11.03 11.86 -4.72
CA MET A 47 9.60 11.83 -4.97
C MET A 47 9.05 10.40 -4.87
N PHE A 48 9.68 9.43 -5.52
CA PHE A 48 9.26 8.02 -5.45
C PHE A 48 9.37 7.45 -4.03
N LEU A 49 10.39 7.83 -3.27
CA LEU A 49 10.51 7.44 -1.87
C LEU A 49 9.37 8.02 -1.03
N LEU A 50 9.04 9.29 -1.23
CA LEU A 50 7.94 9.96 -0.53
C LEU A 50 6.58 9.35 -0.88
N ILE A 51 6.33 9.09 -2.17
CA ILE A 51 5.11 8.39 -2.63
C ILE A 51 5.00 7.02 -1.97
N ASN A 52 6.08 6.22 -1.95
CA ASN A 52 6.09 4.93 -1.27
C ASN A 52 5.77 5.05 0.22
N LEU A 53 6.38 6.00 0.91
CA LEU A 53 6.14 6.23 2.34
C LEU A 53 4.69 6.59 2.62
N ILE A 54 4.10 7.43 1.79
CA ILE A 54 2.70 7.87 1.95
C ILE A 54 1.74 6.74 1.61
N LEU A 55 1.95 6.04 0.49
CA LEU A 55 1.13 4.88 0.12
C LEU A 55 1.20 3.79 1.19
N PHE A 56 2.37 3.54 1.76
CA PHE A 56 2.54 2.62 2.87
C PHE A 56 1.75 3.07 4.10
N LEU A 57 1.88 4.33 4.51
CA LEU A 57 1.14 4.91 5.63
C LEU A 57 -0.37 4.81 5.39
N LEU A 58 -0.87 5.26 4.24
CA LEU A 58 -2.30 5.16 3.90
C LEU A 58 -2.76 3.70 3.88
N GLY A 59 -1.95 2.79 3.32
CA GLY A 59 -2.24 1.35 3.28
C GLY A 59 -2.31 0.68 4.65
N THR A 60 -1.70 1.25 5.71
CA THR A 60 -1.87 0.71 7.08
C THR A 60 -3.23 1.03 7.67
N PHE A 61 -3.91 2.07 7.20
CA PHE A 61 -5.19 2.55 7.72
C PHE A 61 -6.36 2.21 6.80
N MET A 62 -6.12 2.14 5.49
CA MET A 62 -7.15 1.92 4.47
C MET A 62 -7.04 0.50 3.90
N ASP A 63 -8.17 -0.05 3.44
CA ASP A 63 -8.15 -1.28 2.66
C ASP A 63 -7.56 -1.06 1.25
N MET A 64 -7.16 -2.15 0.61
CA MET A 64 -6.51 -2.12 -0.70
C MET A 64 -7.39 -1.46 -1.77
N ALA A 65 -8.70 -1.77 -1.79
CA ALA A 65 -9.62 -1.25 -2.81
C ALA A 65 -9.77 0.27 -2.70
N SER A 66 -9.99 0.78 -1.50
CA SER A 66 -10.11 2.23 -1.25
C SER A 66 -8.80 2.97 -1.53
N THR A 67 -7.67 2.40 -1.12
CA THR A 67 -6.35 3.00 -1.39
C THR A 67 -6.10 3.12 -2.89
N ILE A 68 -6.38 2.07 -3.67
CA ILE A 68 -6.22 2.10 -5.12
C ILE A 68 -7.14 3.13 -5.76
N LEU A 69 -8.43 3.15 -5.39
CA LEU A 69 -9.41 4.06 -5.99
C LEU A 69 -9.11 5.54 -5.72
N ILE A 70 -8.63 5.86 -4.53
CA ILE A 70 -8.35 7.24 -4.12
C ILE A 70 -6.96 7.68 -4.58
N CYS A 71 -5.94 6.86 -4.33
CA CYS A 71 -4.56 7.25 -4.56
C CYS A 71 -4.11 7.14 -6.02
N THR A 72 -4.75 6.29 -6.84
CA THR A 72 -4.36 6.16 -8.26
C THR A 72 -4.56 7.47 -9.03
N PRO A 73 -5.75 8.09 -9.06
CA PRO A 73 -5.93 9.34 -9.80
C PRO A 73 -5.05 10.48 -9.28
N LEU A 74 -4.64 10.41 -8.03
CA LEU A 74 -3.85 11.41 -7.37
C LEU A 74 -2.35 11.30 -7.67
N PHE A 75 -1.77 10.12 -7.46
CA PHE A 75 -0.33 9.91 -7.55
C PHE A 75 0.14 9.42 -8.93
N LEU A 76 -0.73 8.80 -9.75
CA LEU A 76 -0.35 8.34 -11.08
C LEU A 76 0.09 9.48 -12.00
N PRO A 77 -0.63 10.61 -12.13
CA PRO A 77 -0.18 11.73 -12.96
C PRO A 77 1.19 12.25 -12.52
N LEU A 78 1.42 12.30 -11.21
CA LEU A 78 2.70 12.75 -10.63
C LEU A 78 3.83 11.76 -10.95
N ALA A 79 3.59 10.46 -10.79
CA ALA A 79 4.54 9.41 -11.10
C ALA A 79 4.92 9.41 -12.60
N LEU A 80 3.93 9.61 -13.50
CA LEU A 80 4.16 9.73 -14.94
C LEU A 80 5.04 10.93 -15.30
N GLN A 81 4.79 12.09 -14.70
CA GLN A 81 5.61 13.29 -14.90
C GLN A 81 7.07 13.08 -14.47
N MET A 82 7.30 12.23 -13.49
CA MET A 82 8.63 11.88 -12.99
C MET A 82 9.27 10.69 -13.73
N GLY A 83 8.62 10.16 -14.79
CA GLY A 83 9.15 9.10 -15.65
C GLY A 83 8.85 7.68 -15.19
N MET A 84 7.95 7.48 -14.22
CA MET A 84 7.47 6.14 -13.82
C MET A 84 6.32 5.69 -14.74
N GLY A 85 6.43 4.53 -15.36
CA GLY A 85 5.36 3.98 -16.20
C GLY A 85 4.14 3.53 -15.38
N PRO A 86 2.93 3.48 -16.00
CA PRO A 86 1.69 3.15 -15.30
C PRO A 86 1.69 1.73 -14.73
N VAL A 87 2.29 0.77 -15.42
CA VAL A 87 2.43 -0.62 -14.94
C VAL A 87 3.34 -0.70 -13.72
N GLN A 88 4.46 0.03 -13.75
CA GLN A 88 5.38 0.10 -12.61
C GLN A 88 4.70 0.75 -11.40
N PHE A 89 3.99 1.86 -11.61
CA PHE A 89 3.23 2.51 -10.54
C PHE A 89 2.18 1.58 -9.92
N GLY A 90 1.46 0.83 -10.75
CA GLY A 90 0.49 -0.17 -10.27
C GLY A 90 1.14 -1.24 -9.39
N MET A 91 2.31 -1.76 -9.77
CA MET A 91 3.06 -2.74 -8.97
C MET A 91 3.54 -2.14 -7.65
N VAL A 92 4.05 -0.91 -7.67
CA VAL A 92 4.45 -0.17 -6.46
C VAL A 92 3.28 0.01 -5.51
N MET A 93 2.12 0.41 -6.04
CA MET A 93 0.89 0.58 -5.26
C MET A 93 0.44 -0.72 -4.61
N LEU A 94 0.40 -1.83 -5.38
CA LEU A 94 0.01 -3.14 -4.86
C LEU A 94 0.94 -3.61 -3.73
N LEU A 95 2.25 -3.43 -3.89
CA LEU A 95 3.23 -3.80 -2.86
C LEU A 95 3.06 -2.96 -1.59
N ASN A 96 2.84 -1.65 -1.72
CA ASN A 96 2.57 -0.78 -0.57
C ASN A 96 1.29 -1.17 0.16
N CYS A 97 0.21 -1.44 -0.57
CA CYS A 97 -1.05 -1.91 0.03
C CYS A 97 -0.85 -3.25 0.75
N ALA A 98 -0.16 -4.21 0.13
CA ALA A 98 0.10 -5.52 0.74
C ALA A 98 0.93 -5.39 2.03
N LEU A 99 1.96 -4.53 2.03
CA LEU A 99 2.75 -4.23 3.22
C LEU A 99 1.89 -3.55 4.30
N GLY A 100 1.10 -2.55 3.91
CA GLY A 100 0.24 -1.79 4.81
C GLY A 100 -0.79 -2.68 5.50
N LEU A 101 -1.50 -3.54 4.77
CA LEU A 101 -2.50 -4.48 5.31
C LEU A 101 -1.94 -5.46 6.34
N ASN A 102 -0.64 -5.71 6.31
CA ASN A 102 0.04 -6.58 7.26
C ASN A 102 0.71 -5.82 8.42
N THR A 103 0.63 -4.48 8.42
CA THR A 103 1.34 -3.63 9.38
C THR A 103 0.37 -3.02 10.40
N PRO A 104 0.65 -3.09 11.72
CA PRO A 104 -0.10 -2.35 12.71
C PRO A 104 -0.04 -0.83 12.43
N PRO A 105 -1.04 0.00 12.76
CA PRO A 105 -2.05 -0.25 13.81
C PRO A 105 -3.33 -0.93 13.34
N VAL A 106 -3.70 -0.86 12.07
CA VAL A 106 -4.99 -1.43 11.61
C VAL A 106 -4.81 -2.82 11.02
N GLY A 107 -3.74 -3.10 10.24
CA GLY A 107 -3.29 -4.39 9.72
C GLY A 107 -4.33 -5.51 9.66
N THR A 108 -5.43 -5.31 8.94
CA THR A 108 -6.61 -6.20 8.98
C THR A 108 -6.26 -7.66 8.73
N THR A 109 -5.37 -7.91 7.77
CA THR A 109 -4.92 -9.27 7.43
C THR A 109 -4.15 -9.91 8.58
N GLN A 110 -3.28 -9.15 9.24
CA GLN A 110 -2.50 -9.64 10.36
C GLN A 110 -3.37 -9.97 11.57
N PHE A 111 -4.33 -9.10 11.91
CA PHE A 111 -5.26 -9.36 13.01
C PHE A 111 -6.12 -10.59 12.78
N VAL A 112 -6.63 -10.77 11.55
CA VAL A 112 -7.40 -11.96 11.18
C VAL A 112 -6.52 -13.21 11.26
N GLY A 113 -5.30 -13.16 10.76
CA GLY A 113 -4.34 -14.26 10.85
C GLY A 113 -4.02 -14.65 12.30
N CYS A 114 -3.77 -13.68 13.17
CA CYS A 114 -3.54 -13.89 14.59
C CYS A 114 -4.76 -14.49 15.30
N ALA A 115 -5.96 -14.00 14.98
CA ALA A 115 -7.22 -14.53 15.56
C ALA A 115 -7.48 -15.98 15.17
N ILE A 116 -7.16 -16.38 13.95
CA ILE A 116 -7.30 -17.77 13.47
C ILE A 116 -6.20 -18.65 14.07
N GLY A 117 -4.96 -18.16 14.09
CA GLY A 117 -3.80 -18.89 14.60
C GLY A 117 -3.75 -19.02 16.12
N GLY A 118 -4.57 -18.24 16.85
CA GLY A 118 -4.58 -18.25 18.32
C GLY A 118 -3.28 -17.70 18.94
N VAL A 119 -2.58 -16.82 18.21
CA VAL A 119 -1.32 -16.20 18.61
C VAL A 119 -1.48 -14.70 18.83
N SER A 120 -0.62 -14.09 19.66
CA SER A 120 -0.66 -12.65 19.87
C SER A 120 0.01 -11.89 18.71
N VAL A 121 -0.48 -10.69 18.42
CA VAL A 121 0.11 -9.81 17.39
C VAL A 121 1.58 -9.54 17.67
N GLU A 122 1.97 -9.35 18.93
CA GLU A 122 3.35 -9.12 19.35
C GLU A 122 4.30 -10.27 19.03
N GLN A 123 3.84 -11.52 19.19
CA GLN A 123 4.61 -12.71 18.84
C GLN A 123 4.82 -12.82 17.34
N VAL A 124 3.76 -12.56 16.56
CA VAL A 124 3.80 -12.57 15.10
C VAL A 124 4.72 -11.46 14.58
N MET A 125 4.66 -10.25 15.15
CA MET A 125 5.51 -9.11 14.75
C MET A 125 6.99 -9.43 14.84
N LYS A 126 7.44 -10.06 15.92
CA LYS A 126 8.85 -10.46 16.08
C LYS A 126 9.32 -11.43 14.99
N SER A 127 8.45 -12.36 14.61
CA SER A 127 8.75 -13.37 13.58
C SER A 127 8.69 -12.82 12.15
N ILE A 128 7.82 -11.83 11.91
CA ILE A 128 7.58 -11.24 10.58
C ILE A 128 8.61 -10.14 10.22
N LEU A 129 9.27 -9.55 11.20
CA LEU A 129 10.21 -8.44 11.01
C LEU A 129 11.27 -8.67 9.92
N PRO A 130 11.94 -9.83 9.83
CA PRO A 130 12.90 -10.08 8.73
C PRO A 130 12.21 -10.16 7.36
N PHE A 131 10.96 -10.61 7.30
CA PHE A 131 10.19 -10.63 6.05
C PHE A 131 9.81 -9.21 5.60
N TYR A 132 9.53 -8.29 6.52
CA TYR A 132 9.36 -6.88 6.17
C TYR A 132 10.61 -6.29 5.54
N GLY A 133 11.78 -6.60 6.08
CA GLY A 133 13.05 -6.17 5.48
C GLY A 133 13.18 -6.62 4.02
N ALA A 134 12.86 -7.90 3.74
CA ALA A 134 12.87 -8.43 2.38
C ALA A 134 11.82 -7.76 1.49
N LEU A 135 10.60 -7.54 1.98
CA LEU A 135 9.53 -6.89 1.23
C LEU A 135 9.84 -5.42 0.92
N PHE A 136 10.41 -4.67 1.86
CA PHE A 136 10.87 -3.30 1.61
C PHE A 136 12.01 -3.26 0.59
N ALA A 137 12.93 -4.23 0.62
CA ALA A 137 13.97 -4.35 -0.40
C ALA A 137 13.38 -4.61 -1.78
N VAL A 138 12.42 -5.54 -1.91
CA VAL A 138 11.71 -5.80 -3.17
C VAL A 138 10.95 -4.56 -3.64
N MET A 139 10.27 -3.87 -2.74
CA MET A 139 9.56 -2.62 -3.06
C MET A 139 10.52 -1.55 -3.60
N ALA A 140 11.68 -1.38 -2.99
CA ALA A 140 12.70 -0.45 -3.48
C ALA A 140 13.19 -0.86 -4.88
N VAL A 141 13.47 -2.16 -5.10
CA VAL A 141 13.87 -2.65 -6.42
C VAL A 141 12.80 -2.38 -7.48
N VAL A 142 11.53 -2.69 -7.20
CA VAL A 142 10.41 -2.46 -8.14
C VAL A 142 10.21 -0.96 -8.41
N THR A 143 10.42 -0.10 -7.40
CA THR A 143 10.28 1.35 -7.53
C THR A 143 11.36 1.95 -8.42
N TYR A 144 12.63 1.56 -8.26
CA TYR A 144 13.76 2.18 -8.94
C TYR A 144 14.20 1.45 -10.22
N PHE A 145 13.79 0.20 -10.43
CA PHE A 145 14.13 -0.60 -11.59
C PHE A 145 12.90 -1.00 -12.41
N PRO A 146 12.51 -0.20 -13.43
CA PRO A 146 11.32 -0.45 -14.26
C PRO A 146 11.29 -1.85 -14.88
N ALA A 147 12.47 -2.40 -15.20
CA ALA A 147 12.59 -3.70 -15.84
C ALA A 147 11.88 -4.83 -15.08
N PHE A 148 11.85 -4.80 -13.75
CA PHE A 148 11.16 -5.82 -12.95
C PHE A 148 9.65 -5.84 -13.15
N SER A 149 9.04 -4.67 -13.37
CA SER A 149 7.59 -4.54 -13.57
C SER A 149 7.18 -4.69 -15.02
N THR A 150 8.04 -4.29 -15.96
CA THR A 150 7.70 -4.17 -17.39
C THR A 150 8.20 -5.33 -18.23
N TRP A 151 9.17 -6.12 -17.76
CA TRP A 151 9.76 -7.23 -18.51
C TRP A 151 8.71 -8.25 -18.96
N LEU A 152 7.87 -8.74 -18.05
CA LEU A 152 6.87 -9.76 -18.37
C LEU A 152 5.76 -9.24 -19.31
N PRO A 153 5.14 -8.07 -19.07
CA PRO A 153 4.19 -7.48 -20.00
C PRO A 153 4.77 -7.21 -21.38
N SER A 154 6.02 -6.76 -21.47
CA SER A 154 6.68 -6.49 -22.74
C SER A 154 6.91 -7.75 -23.58
N LEU A 155 7.22 -8.89 -22.94
CA LEU A 155 7.37 -10.19 -23.59
C LEU A 155 6.05 -10.75 -24.12
N LEU A 156 4.96 -10.55 -23.38
CA LEU A 156 3.69 -11.22 -23.67
C LEU A 156 2.88 -10.54 -24.78
N LYS A 157 3.02 -9.23 -25.03
CA LYS A 157 2.12 -8.56 -25.98
C LYS A 157 2.69 -7.41 -26.80
N GLY A 158 3.94 -7.04 -26.69
CA GLY A 158 4.43 -5.83 -27.38
C GLY A 158 3.60 -4.57 -27.06
N MET A 159 2.92 -4.54 -25.91
CA MET A 159 2.15 -3.37 -25.47
C MET A 159 3.10 -2.24 -25.08
N PRO A 160 2.80 -0.99 -25.45
CA PRO A 160 3.55 0.14 -24.92
C PRO A 160 3.39 0.14 -23.39
N VAL A 161 4.49 -0.02 -22.70
CA VAL A 161 4.55 -0.12 -21.23
C VAL A 161 4.95 1.23 -20.62
N TYR A 162 4.89 2.29 -21.46
CA TYR A 162 5.28 3.66 -21.10
C TYR A 162 4.05 4.54 -20.92
#